data_37603ac3439fe592d1bfa39a1d7efbc5
#
_entry.id   37603ac3439fe592d1bfa39a1d7efbc5
#
_cell.length_a   1.000
_cell.length_b   1.000
_cell.length_c   1.000
_cell.angle_alpha   90.00
_cell.angle_beta   90.00
_cell.angle_gamma   90.00
#
_symmetry.space_group_name_H-M   'P 1'
#
loop_
_entity.id
_entity.type
_entity.pdbx_description
1 polymer ?
#
loop_
_entity_poly.entity_id
_entity_poly.type
_entity_poly.pdbx_seq_one_letter_code
_entity_poly.pdbx_strand_id
1 'polypeptide(L)'
;MNILILGSGGREHSLTWAVMQNPKCDRLIVAPGNAGIAQIAECAALDIENGGAVVSFAEENAIDFVIVGPEAPLAAGVADRLREAGVLVFGPSAEAARLEASKSFAKEICDAAGAPTAAYARFTEADPAKAYIREQGAPIVVKADGLAAGKGVIVAMDEETALEAIDDMFGGAFGGAGAEVVIEEFMEGEEASLFVLCDGENILSVGTAQDHKRVGEGDTGLNTGGMGAYSPAPVLSAEIEARAMDEIVRPTMDEMKRRGAPFQGVLYAGLMIKDGQPRLVEYNVRFGDPECQVLMMRLGGQVMDLMHAAAEGRLAEARVNWADDHAITVVMAANGYPGAYEKGSVINGLGALPEDSKNMVFHAGTKAEDGQILAAGGRVLNVTARGETLQDARDRAYAMVDGIDWPGGFFRRDIGWRAL
;
A
#
# COMPACT_ATOMS: atom_id res chain seq x y z
N MET A 1 12.86 -17.32 -15.13
CA MET A 1 13.38 -15.96 -14.86
C MET A 1 13.90 -15.87 -13.43
N ASN A 2 15.02 -15.18 -13.24
CA ASN A 2 15.53 -14.80 -11.95
C ASN A 2 14.90 -13.47 -11.56
N ILE A 3 14.21 -13.43 -10.43
CA ILE A 3 13.42 -12.27 -10.01
C ILE A 3 13.96 -11.71 -8.70
N LEU A 4 14.00 -10.39 -8.59
CA LEU A 4 14.34 -9.68 -7.37
C LEU A 4 13.12 -8.87 -6.92
N ILE A 5 12.68 -9.06 -5.66
CA ILE A 5 11.68 -8.20 -5.02
C ILE A 5 12.40 -7.32 -3.99
N LEU A 6 12.19 -6.01 -4.08
CA LEU A 6 12.72 -5.04 -3.11
C LEU A 6 11.68 -4.78 -2.02
N GLY A 7 12.09 -4.92 -0.75
CA GLY A 7 11.29 -4.63 0.44
C GLY A 7 11.30 -5.76 1.47
N SER A 8 10.54 -5.58 2.56
CA SER A 8 10.58 -6.49 3.72
C SER A 8 9.25 -6.60 4.48
N GLY A 9 8.19 -5.98 4.00
CA GLY A 9 6.88 -5.94 4.66
C GLY A 9 5.99 -7.14 4.36
N GLY A 10 4.76 -7.08 4.89
CA GLY A 10 3.73 -8.07 4.59
C GLY A 10 3.33 -8.07 3.12
N ARG A 11 3.34 -6.92 2.49
CA ARG A 11 3.18 -6.75 1.05
C ARG A 11 4.21 -7.56 0.27
N GLU A 12 5.49 -7.40 0.58
CA GLU A 12 6.56 -8.13 -0.12
C GLU A 12 6.49 -9.63 0.15
N HIS A 13 6.08 -10.06 1.35
CA HIS A 13 5.87 -11.48 1.62
C HIS A 13 4.73 -12.05 0.76
N SER A 14 3.61 -11.34 0.64
CA SER A 14 2.48 -11.80 -0.18
C SER A 14 2.82 -11.78 -1.68
N LEU A 15 3.58 -10.79 -2.16
CA LEU A 15 4.12 -10.77 -3.52
C LEU A 15 5.06 -11.96 -3.77
N THR A 16 5.97 -12.25 -2.83
CA THR A 16 6.88 -13.40 -2.89
C THR A 16 6.10 -14.71 -3.03
N TRP A 17 5.11 -14.92 -2.17
CA TRP A 17 4.24 -16.09 -2.18
C TRP A 17 3.50 -16.25 -3.52
N ALA A 18 2.97 -15.16 -4.07
CA ALA A 18 2.23 -15.20 -5.34
C ALA A 18 3.17 -15.42 -6.54
N VAL A 19 4.31 -14.72 -6.61
CA VAL A 19 5.30 -14.84 -7.70
C VAL A 19 5.85 -16.25 -7.78
N MET A 20 6.14 -16.91 -6.66
CA MET A 20 6.65 -18.29 -6.62
C MET A 20 5.68 -19.32 -7.19
N GLN A 21 4.38 -19.04 -7.25
CA GLN A 21 3.39 -19.94 -7.85
C GLN A 21 3.42 -19.90 -9.39
N ASN A 22 4.12 -18.92 -9.98
CA ASN A 22 4.23 -18.85 -11.44
C ASN A 22 5.37 -19.73 -11.94
N PRO A 23 5.11 -20.66 -12.90
CA PRO A 23 6.13 -21.58 -13.41
C PRO A 23 7.29 -20.91 -14.17
N LYS A 24 7.19 -19.62 -14.48
CA LYS A 24 8.28 -18.84 -15.09
C LYS A 24 9.28 -18.30 -14.06
N CYS A 25 8.98 -18.40 -12.77
CA CYS A 25 9.89 -18.01 -11.69
C CYS A 25 10.86 -19.15 -11.41
N ASP A 26 12.09 -19.04 -11.89
CA ASP A 26 13.14 -20.05 -11.70
C ASP A 26 13.90 -19.82 -10.38
N ARG A 27 14.15 -18.56 -10.03
CA ARG A 27 14.81 -18.13 -8.81
C ARG A 27 14.20 -16.82 -8.30
N LEU A 28 13.96 -16.73 -7.00
CA LEU A 28 13.44 -15.54 -6.36
C LEU A 28 14.34 -15.10 -5.20
N ILE A 29 14.80 -13.85 -5.29
CA ILE A 29 15.53 -13.18 -4.22
C ILE A 29 14.69 -12.02 -3.71
N VAL A 30 14.68 -11.80 -2.41
CA VAL A 30 14.01 -10.65 -1.78
C VAL A 30 15.00 -9.87 -0.91
N ALA A 31 15.05 -8.56 -1.09
CA ALA A 31 16.01 -7.73 -0.38
C ALA A 31 15.30 -6.54 0.33
N PRO A 32 15.49 -6.37 1.64
CA PRO A 32 16.22 -7.26 2.53
C PRO A 32 15.43 -8.50 2.99
N GLY A 33 14.08 -8.54 2.76
CA GLY A 33 13.21 -9.62 3.23
C GLY A 33 12.93 -9.59 4.74
N ASN A 34 12.26 -10.64 5.23
CA ASN A 34 11.95 -10.83 6.65
C ASN A 34 11.94 -12.33 7.01
N ALA A 35 11.65 -12.66 8.27
CA ALA A 35 11.71 -14.04 8.76
C ALA A 35 10.72 -15.00 8.06
N GLY A 36 9.57 -14.53 7.58
CA GLY A 36 8.63 -15.35 6.83
C GLY A 36 9.06 -15.53 5.38
N ILE A 37 9.52 -14.47 4.73
CA ILE A 37 10.07 -14.52 3.37
C ILE A 37 11.25 -15.49 3.30
N ALA A 38 12.14 -15.48 4.30
CA ALA A 38 13.29 -16.37 4.36
C ALA A 38 12.95 -17.88 4.45
N GLN A 39 11.69 -18.22 4.71
CA GLN A 39 11.22 -19.62 4.71
C GLN A 39 10.87 -20.09 3.30
N ILE A 40 10.59 -19.18 2.37
CA ILE A 40 10.08 -19.51 1.04
C ILE A 40 10.94 -18.96 -0.11
N ALA A 41 11.84 -18.02 0.14
CA ALA A 41 12.71 -17.41 -0.87
C ALA A 41 14.09 -17.07 -0.27
N GLU A 42 15.05 -16.79 -1.13
CA GLU A 42 16.37 -16.31 -0.75
C GLU A 42 16.26 -14.85 -0.28
N CYS A 43 16.82 -14.52 0.89
CA CYS A 43 16.92 -13.14 1.36
C CYS A 43 18.35 -12.61 1.24
N ALA A 44 18.51 -11.36 0.81
CA ALA A 44 19.79 -10.70 0.64
C ALA A 44 19.83 -9.32 1.29
N ALA A 45 20.90 -9.04 2.03
CA ALA A 45 21.12 -7.69 2.56
C ALA A 45 21.48 -6.74 1.40
N LEU A 46 20.68 -5.70 1.21
CA LEU A 46 20.86 -4.72 0.15
C LEU A 46 20.29 -3.37 0.59
N ASP A 47 20.99 -2.29 0.30
CA ASP A 47 20.44 -0.94 0.41
C ASP A 47 19.55 -0.69 -0.82
N ILE A 48 18.24 -0.86 -0.63
CA ILE A 48 17.26 -0.82 -1.70
C ILE A 48 16.92 0.59 -2.19
N GLU A 49 17.37 1.63 -1.50
CA GLU A 49 17.25 3.03 -1.95
C GLU A 49 18.48 3.49 -2.74
N ASN A 50 19.56 2.73 -2.73
CA ASN A 50 20.75 2.99 -3.53
C ASN A 50 20.64 2.31 -4.90
N GLY A 51 20.22 3.07 -5.92
CA GLY A 51 20.03 2.55 -7.28
C GLY A 51 21.29 1.91 -7.88
N GLY A 52 22.49 2.43 -7.57
CA GLY A 52 23.75 1.83 -8.02
C GLY A 52 24.00 0.46 -7.39
N ALA A 53 23.74 0.32 -6.09
CA ALA A 53 23.87 -0.96 -5.40
C ALA A 53 22.86 -2.00 -5.92
N VAL A 54 21.62 -1.56 -6.20
CA VAL A 54 20.58 -2.44 -6.75
C VAL A 54 20.93 -2.91 -8.16
N VAL A 55 21.44 -2.03 -9.02
CA VAL A 55 21.90 -2.40 -10.38
C VAL A 55 23.05 -3.41 -10.31
N SER A 56 24.09 -3.14 -9.51
CA SER A 56 25.22 -4.06 -9.35
C SER A 56 24.77 -5.44 -8.84
N PHE A 57 23.86 -5.45 -7.86
CA PHE A 57 23.29 -6.69 -7.33
C PHE A 57 22.51 -7.46 -8.40
N ALA A 58 21.72 -6.76 -9.22
CA ALA A 58 20.96 -7.38 -10.31
C ALA A 58 21.88 -8.02 -11.36
N GLU A 59 22.95 -7.34 -11.75
CA GLU A 59 23.94 -7.85 -12.69
C GLU A 59 24.69 -9.07 -12.13
N GLU A 60 25.21 -8.99 -10.90
CA GLU A 60 25.96 -10.06 -10.23
C GLU A 60 25.12 -11.34 -10.03
N ASN A 61 23.82 -11.20 -9.85
CA ASN A 61 22.87 -12.30 -9.63
C ASN A 61 22.10 -12.71 -10.88
N ALA A 62 22.42 -12.14 -12.05
CA ALA A 62 21.72 -12.38 -13.32
C ALA A 62 20.20 -12.25 -13.18
N ILE A 63 19.74 -11.14 -12.59
CA ILE A 63 18.33 -10.85 -12.40
C ILE A 63 17.71 -10.40 -13.72
N ASP A 64 16.64 -11.07 -14.13
CA ASP A 64 15.89 -10.75 -15.35
C ASP A 64 14.81 -9.69 -15.10
N PHE A 65 14.22 -9.67 -13.88
CA PHE A 65 13.08 -8.83 -13.56
C PHE A 65 13.11 -8.36 -12.10
N VAL A 66 12.92 -7.06 -11.88
CA VAL A 66 12.87 -6.44 -10.55
C VAL A 66 11.46 -5.94 -10.25
N ILE A 67 10.95 -6.26 -9.07
CA ILE A 67 9.67 -5.75 -8.55
C ILE A 67 9.98 -4.85 -7.35
N VAL A 68 9.61 -3.57 -7.44
CA VAL A 68 9.82 -2.62 -6.34
C VAL A 68 8.57 -2.60 -5.47
N GLY A 69 8.71 -3.02 -4.21
CA GLY A 69 7.60 -3.10 -3.27
C GLY A 69 7.25 -1.74 -2.64
N PRO A 70 8.16 -1.07 -1.88
CA PRO A 70 7.87 0.15 -1.15
C PRO A 70 8.08 1.41 -2.00
N GLU A 71 7.54 2.54 -1.50
CA GLU A 71 7.59 3.85 -2.15
C GLU A 71 8.97 4.52 -2.10
N ALA A 72 9.75 4.31 -1.04
CA ALA A 72 11.02 5.02 -0.85
C ALA A 72 12.04 4.75 -1.98
N PRO A 73 12.31 3.50 -2.39
CA PRO A 73 13.17 3.22 -3.55
C PRO A 73 12.64 3.82 -4.86
N LEU A 74 11.31 3.91 -5.04
CA LEU A 74 10.70 4.51 -6.23
C LEU A 74 10.98 6.03 -6.25
N ALA A 75 10.74 6.70 -5.13
CA ALA A 75 11.05 8.12 -4.98
C ALA A 75 12.54 8.41 -5.11
N ALA A 76 13.42 7.48 -4.69
CA ALA A 76 14.87 7.57 -4.86
C ALA A 76 15.35 7.29 -6.30
N GLY A 77 14.47 6.92 -7.24
CA GLY A 77 14.80 6.71 -8.65
C GLY A 77 15.47 5.36 -8.96
N VAL A 78 15.27 4.35 -8.10
CA VAL A 78 15.84 3.01 -8.32
C VAL A 78 15.33 2.39 -9.61
N ALA A 79 14.04 2.59 -9.94
CA ALA A 79 13.47 2.09 -11.19
C ALA A 79 14.09 2.76 -12.42
N ASP A 80 14.43 4.04 -12.34
CA ASP A 80 15.10 4.76 -13.42
C ASP A 80 16.49 4.18 -13.67
N ARG A 81 17.27 3.95 -12.61
CA ARG A 81 18.63 3.39 -12.69
C ARG A 81 18.63 1.96 -13.27
N LEU A 82 17.64 1.14 -12.91
CA LEU A 82 17.47 -0.20 -13.46
C LEU A 82 17.16 -0.15 -14.96
N ARG A 83 16.25 0.73 -15.41
CA ARG A 83 15.93 0.91 -16.83
C ARG A 83 17.12 1.40 -17.62
N GLU A 84 17.90 2.37 -17.10
CA GLU A 84 19.15 2.85 -17.71
C GLU A 84 20.18 1.73 -17.89
N ALA A 85 20.23 0.77 -16.96
CA ALA A 85 21.08 -0.41 -17.03
C ALA A 85 20.51 -1.54 -17.90
N GLY A 86 19.31 -1.38 -18.47
CA GLY A 86 18.65 -2.39 -19.30
C GLY A 86 18.02 -3.54 -18.52
N VAL A 87 17.83 -3.39 -17.21
CA VAL A 87 17.15 -4.37 -16.35
C VAL A 87 15.65 -4.08 -16.34
N LEU A 88 14.83 -5.10 -16.65
CA LEU A 88 13.38 -4.96 -16.62
C LEU A 88 12.91 -4.71 -15.17
N VAL A 89 12.06 -3.69 -14.98
CA VAL A 89 11.60 -3.30 -13.64
C VAL A 89 10.12 -2.95 -13.64
N PHE A 90 9.39 -3.45 -12.64
CA PHE A 90 8.03 -3.06 -12.30
C PHE A 90 8.05 -2.02 -11.18
N GLY A 91 7.68 -0.80 -11.50
CA GLY A 91 7.64 0.36 -10.63
C GLY A 91 7.78 1.65 -11.44
N PRO A 92 7.15 2.77 -11.05
CA PRO A 92 7.23 4.04 -11.76
C PRO A 92 8.63 4.67 -11.67
N SER A 93 8.89 5.63 -12.56
CA SER A 93 10.04 6.53 -12.45
C SER A 93 9.93 7.42 -11.21
N ALA A 94 11.04 8.02 -10.78
CA ALA A 94 11.03 8.99 -9.67
C ALA A 94 10.07 10.16 -9.93
N GLU A 95 10.01 10.66 -11.17
CA GLU A 95 9.09 11.75 -11.54
C GLU A 95 7.63 11.29 -11.45
N ALA A 96 7.28 10.06 -11.89
CA ALA A 96 5.94 9.52 -11.76
C ALA A 96 5.60 9.15 -10.30
N ALA A 97 6.59 8.76 -9.51
CA ALA A 97 6.42 8.46 -8.08
C ALA A 97 6.05 9.70 -7.24
N ARG A 98 6.20 10.90 -7.78
CA ARG A 98 5.71 12.14 -7.15
C ARG A 98 4.20 12.15 -6.90
N LEU A 99 3.42 11.33 -7.61
CA LEU A 99 1.99 11.16 -7.32
C LEU A 99 1.71 10.70 -5.86
N GLU A 100 2.64 9.97 -5.23
CA GLU A 100 2.58 9.64 -3.80
C GLU A 100 3.51 10.52 -2.97
N ALA A 101 4.72 10.82 -3.49
CA ALA A 101 5.75 11.53 -2.76
C ALA A 101 5.45 13.02 -2.53
N SER A 102 4.57 13.64 -3.33
CA SER A 102 4.12 15.03 -3.16
C SER A 102 2.62 15.14 -3.35
N LYS A 103 1.93 15.48 -2.27
CA LYS A 103 0.47 15.71 -2.28
C LYS A 103 0.11 16.92 -3.12
N SER A 104 0.95 17.95 -3.07
CA SER A 104 0.85 19.14 -3.90
C SER A 104 0.92 18.81 -5.39
N PHE A 105 1.87 17.98 -5.79
CA PHE A 105 1.97 17.50 -7.17
C PHE A 105 0.76 16.66 -7.58
N ALA A 106 0.31 15.72 -6.74
CA ALA A 106 -0.88 14.94 -7.02
C ALA A 106 -2.12 15.81 -7.26
N LYS A 107 -2.30 16.86 -6.45
CA LYS A 107 -3.40 17.83 -6.63
C LYS A 107 -3.28 18.63 -7.94
N GLU A 108 -2.08 19.06 -8.31
CA GLU A 108 -1.84 19.73 -9.60
C GLU A 108 -2.17 18.84 -10.80
N ILE A 109 -1.87 17.53 -10.68
CA ILE A 109 -2.25 16.54 -11.70
C ILE A 109 -3.75 16.37 -11.74
N CYS A 110 -4.43 16.25 -10.59
CA CYS A 110 -5.89 16.15 -10.56
C CYS A 110 -6.58 17.36 -11.18
N ASP A 111 -6.12 18.57 -10.86
CA ASP A 111 -6.68 19.80 -11.45
C ASP A 111 -6.50 19.83 -12.98
N ALA A 112 -5.30 19.50 -13.46
CA ALA A 112 -5.00 19.51 -14.90
C ALA A 112 -5.74 18.39 -15.65
N ALA A 113 -5.97 17.24 -15.02
CA ALA A 113 -6.69 16.10 -15.55
C ALA A 113 -8.21 16.24 -15.42
N GLY A 114 -8.70 17.17 -14.58
CA GLY A 114 -10.11 17.27 -14.23
C GLY A 114 -10.60 16.11 -13.36
N ALA A 115 -9.70 15.41 -12.67
CA ALA A 115 -10.02 14.28 -11.81
C ALA A 115 -10.69 14.75 -10.50
N PRO A 116 -11.88 14.23 -10.14
CA PRO A 116 -12.60 14.66 -8.95
C PRO A 116 -11.82 14.29 -7.68
N THR A 117 -11.48 15.30 -6.89
CA THR A 117 -10.77 15.18 -5.61
C THR A 117 -11.30 16.21 -4.61
N ALA A 118 -10.80 16.20 -3.37
CA ALA A 118 -11.10 17.20 -2.35
C ALA A 118 -10.66 18.59 -2.79
N ALA A 119 -11.47 19.63 -2.54
CA ALA A 119 -11.03 21.01 -2.64
C ALA A 119 -9.84 21.23 -1.69
N TYR A 120 -8.86 22.03 -2.09
CA TYR A 120 -7.63 22.16 -1.32
C TYR A 120 -6.98 23.52 -1.45
N ALA A 121 -6.09 23.83 -0.50
CA ALA A 121 -5.15 24.95 -0.58
C ALA A 121 -3.76 24.52 -0.07
N ARG A 122 -2.70 25.16 -0.55
CA ARG A 122 -1.31 24.85 -0.19
C ARG A 122 -0.67 26.01 0.55
N PHE A 123 0.14 25.69 1.55
CA PHE A 123 0.79 26.67 2.39
C PHE A 123 2.23 26.27 2.72
N THR A 124 3.12 27.25 2.65
CA THR A 124 4.53 27.12 3.08
C THR A 124 4.81 27.88 4.38
N GLU A 125 3.77 28.51 4.96
CA GLU A 125 3.86 29.31 6.20
C GLU A 125 2.66 29.01 7.09
N ALA A 126 2.88 28.96 8.41
CA ALA A 126 1.86 28.61 9.39
C ALA A 126 0.71 29.64 9.49
N ASP A 127 1.03 30.95 9.50
CA ASP A 127 0.02 31.99 9.72
C ASP A 127 -1.04 32.03 8.61
N PRO A 128 -0.70 32.01 7.30
CA PRO A 128 -1.67 31.89 6.22
C PRO A 128 -2.49 30.59 6.28
N ALA A 129 -1.87 29.45 6.65
CA ALA A 129 -2.54 28.17 6.80
C ALA A 129 -3.60 28.23 7.91
N LYS A 130 -3.26 28.79 9.07
CA LYS A 130 -4.18 29.00 10.18
C LYS A 130 -5.31 29.97 9.84
N ALA A 131 -5.04 31.03 9.08
CA ALA A 131 -6.05 31.97 8.62
C ALA A 131 -7.08 31.27 7.72
N TYR A 132 -6.61 30.41 6.79
CA TYR A 132 -7.46 29.61 5.93
C TYR A 132 -8.34 28.62 6.72
N ILE A 133 -7.79 27.93 7.72
CA ILE A 133 -8.58 27.03 8.59
C ILE A 133 -9.70 27.80 9.29
N ARG A 134 -9.42 28.98 9.85
CA ARG A 134 -10.44 29.81 10.51
C ARG A 134 -11.55 30.29 9.56
N GLU A 135 -11.21 30.51 8.29
CA GLU A 135 -12.17 30.89 7.24
C GLU A 135 -13.05 29.71 6.81
N GLN A 136 -12.43 28.52 6.59
CA GLN A 136 -13.17 27.34 6.12
C GLN A 136 -13.94 26.63 7.23
N GLY A 137 -13.42 26.68 8.47
CA GLY A 137 -13.95 25.93 9.61
C GLY A 137 -13.59 24.45 9.61
N ALA A 138 -14.18 23.70 10.54
CA ALA A 138 -14.02 22.26 10.66
C ALA A 138 -15.37 21.53 10.39
N PRO A 139 -15.38 20.25 9.98
CA PRO A 139 -14.21 19.38 9.83
C PRO A 139 -13.35 19.69 8.60
N ILE A 140 -12.03 19.47 8.73
CA ILE A 140 -11.04 19.77 7.69
C ILE A 140 -9.87 18.77 7.77
N VAL A 141 -9.13 18.56 6.69
CA VAL A 141 -7.99 17.64 6.66
C VAL A 141 -6.69 18.40 6.42
N VAL A 142 -5.72 18.18 7.30
CA VAL A 142 -4.39 18.81 7.22
C VAL A 142 -3.36 17.73 6.89
N LYS A 143 -2.60 17.93 5.80
CA LYS A 143 -1.65 16.95 5.28
C LYS A 143 -0.26 17.60 5.13
N ALA A 144 0.78 17.00 5.71
CA ALA A 144 2.16 17.35 5.38
C ALA A 144 2.48 16.90 3.95
N ASP A 145 3.15 17.74 3.16
CA ASP A 145 3.61 17.37 1.82
C ASP A 145 4.89 16.53 1.91
N GLY A 146 4.88 15.35 1.28
CA GLY A 146 5.98 14.38 1.31
C GLY A 146 5.61 13.06 1.96
N LEU A 147 6.58 12.13 1.93
CA LEU A 147 6.44 10.79 2.51
C LEU A 147 6.53 10.88 4.04
N ALA A 148 5.44 10.62 4.74
CA ALA A 148 5.35 10.67 6.20
C ALA A 148 4.85 9.33 6.82
N ALA A 149 4.98 8.22 6.09
CA ALA A 149 4.60 6.88 6.54
C ALA A 149 3.16 6.81 7.13
N GLY A 150 2.21 7.50 6.51
CA GLY A 150 0.79 7.56 6.95
C GLY A 150 0.52 8.43 8.18
N LYS A 151 1.54 9.04 8.78
CA LYS A 151 1.41 9.87 9.99
C LYS A 151 1.19 11.36 9.69
N GLY A 152 1.48 11.80 8.48
CA GLY A 152 1.38 13.21 8.07
C GLY A 152 -0.03 13.65 7.65
N VAL A 153 -1.09 12.92 8.03
CA VAL A 153 -2.48 13.26 7.72
C VAL A 153 -3.29 13.35 9.01
N ILE A 154 -3.86 14.51 9.27
CA ILE A 154 -4.68 14.77 10.44
C ILE A 154 -6.08 15.17 9.97
N VAL A 155 -7.07 14.35 10.31
CA VAL A 155 -8.49 14.65 10.13
C VAL A 155 -8.96 15.41 11.37
N ALA A 156 -9.10 16.72 11.24
CA ALA A 156 -9.50 17.60 12.34
C ALA A 156 -11.02 17.81 12.32
N MET A 157 -11.69 17.33 13.35
CA MET A 157 -13.14 17.48 13.51
C MET A 157 -13.51 18.82 14.15
N ASP A 158 -12.55 19.55 14.70
CA ASP A 158 -12.67 20.87 15.29
C ASP A 158 -11.49 21.77 14.90
N GLU A 159 -11.67 23.08 15.07
CA GLU A 159 -10.68 24.11 14.69
C GLU A 159 -9.39 24.00 15.53
N GLU A 160 -9.48 23.68 16.82
CA GLU A 160 -8.34 23.60 17.73
C GLU A 160 -7.38 22.51 17.25
N THR A 161 -7.90 21.29 16.99
CA THR A 161 -7.13 20.17 16.42
C THR A 161 -6.47 20.53 15.09
N ALA A 162 -7.19 21.29 14.24
CA ALA A 162 -6.62 21.71 12.95
C ALA A 162 -5.47 22.71 13.11
N LEU A 163 -5.59 23.66 14.03
CA LEU A 163 -4.54 24.65 14.30
C LEU A 163 -3.30 24.01 14.96
N GLU A 164 -3.50 23.08 15.90
CA GLU A 164 -2.41 22.29 16.49
C GLU A 164 -1.67 21.49 15.43
N ALA A 165 -2.39 20.85 14.49
CA ALA A 165 -1.79 20.11 13.38
C ALA A 165 -0.85 20.99 12.53
N ILE A 166 -1.24 22.27 12.28
CA ILE A 166 -0.37 23.22 11.57
C ILE A 166 0.89 23.53 12.39
N ASP A 167 0.76 23.74 13.72
CA ASP A 167 1.92 24.00 14.57
C ASP A 167 2.89 22.82 14.60
N ASP A 168 2.38 21.60 14.71
CA ASP A 168 3.19 20.38 14.69
C ASP A 168 3.92 20.19 13.36
N MET A 169 3.23 20.43 12.22
CA MET A 169 3.81 20.25 10.89
C MET A 169 4.93 21.26 10.62
N PHE A 170 4.68 22.54 10.80
CA PHE A 170 5.70 23.58 10.63
C PHE A 170 6.74 23.61 11.76
N GLY A 171 6.39 23.07 12.95
CA GLY A 171 7.29 22.88 14.08
C GLY A 171 8.34 21.79 13.91
N GLY A 172 8.32 21.05 12.78
CA GLY A 172 9.33 20.07 12.42
C GLY A 172 9.02 18.64 12.90
N ALA A 173 7.81 18.35 13.41
CA ALA A 173 7.39 17.01 13.82
C ALA A 173 7.48 15.97 12.68
N PHE A 174 7.42 16.42 11.43
CA PHE A 174 7.47 15.59 10.21
C PHE A 174 8.74 15.82 9.37
N GLY A 175 9.76 16.44 9.96
CA GLY A 175 11.02 16.73 9.26
C GLY A 175 10.80 17.59 8.00
N GLY A 176 11.46 17.23 6.89
CA GLY A 176 11.33 17.97 5.62
C GLY A 176 9.94 17.89 4.98
N ALA A 177 9.14 16.87 5.30
CA ALA A 177 7.76 16.75 4.79
C ALA A 177 6.82 17.84 5.33
N GLY A 178 7.12 18.44 6.48
CA GLY A 178 6.35 19.54 7.06
C GLY A 178 6.67 20.93 6.50
N ALA A 179 7.58 21.06 5.53
CA ALA A 179 7.94 22.33 4.93
C ALA A 179 6.81 22.93 4.05
N GLU A 180 5.91 22.10 3.55
CA GLU A 180 4.70 22.48 2.84
C GLU A 180 3.52 21.68 3.39
N VAL A 181 2.35 22.31 3.46
CA VAL A 181 1.12 21.71 3.98
C VAL A 181 0.01 21.87 2.96
N VAL A 182 -0.73 20.79 2.74
CA VAL A 182 -1.97 20.78 1.94
C VAL A 182 -3.15 20.67 2.91
N ILE A 183 -4.06 21.64 2.84
CA ILE A 183 -5.31 21.63 3.61
C ILE A 183 -6.44 21.30 2.66
N GLU A 184 -7.22 20.28 3.00
CA GLU A 184 -8.29 19.73 2.15
C GLU A 184 -9.65 19.81 2.86
N GLU A 185 -10.72 19.94 2.10
CA GLU A 185 -12.06 19.73 2.61
C GLU A 185 -12.20 18.29 3.16
N PHE A 186 -12.97 18.14 4.21
CA PHE A 186 -13.33 16.83 4.71
C PHE A 186 -14.35 16.17 3.79
N MET A 187 -14.01 15.04 3.20
CA MET A 187 -14.92 14.26 2.36
C MET A 187 -15.65 13.21 3.22
N GLU A 188 -16.98 13.22 3.15
CA GLU A 188 -17.81 12.17 3.73
C GLU A 188 -18.00 11.02 2.76
N GLY A 189 -18.14 9.79 3.26
CA GLY A 189 -18.40 8.61 2.47
C GLY A 189 -17.75 7.35 3.02
N GLU A 190 -17.69 6.33 2.19
CA GLU A 190 -16.92 5.12 2.47
C GLU A 190 -15.62 5.11 1.66
N GLU A 191 -14.52 4.88 2.35
CA GLU A 191 -13.20 4.80 1.70
C GLU A 191 -12.97 3.40 1.13
N ALA A 192 -12.44 3.34 -0.09
CA ALA A 192 -12.06 2.09 -0.75
C ALA A 192 -10.84 2.30 -1.65
N SER A 193 -10.16 1.20 -1.93
CA SER A 193 -8.92 1.15 -2.69
C SER A 193 -9.14 0.48 -4.04
N LEU A 194 -8.78 1.18 -5.11
CA LEU A 194 -8.76 0.64 -6.48
C LEU A 194 -7.30 0.47 -6.92
N PHE A 195 -6.94 -0.73 -7.38
CA PHE A 195 -5.60 -1.06 -7.85
C PHE A 195 -5.60 -1.22 -9.37
N VAL A 196 -4.73 -0.47 -10.04
CA VAL A 196 -4.64 -0.43 -11.50
C VAL A 196 -3.20 -0.63 -11.93
N LEU A 197 -2.93 -1.63 -12.77
CA LEU A 197 -1.65 -1.72 -13.46
C LEU A 197 -1.64 -0.73 -14.63
N CYS A 198 -0.49 -0.11 -14.83
CA CYS A 198 -0.25 0.85 -15.88
C CYS A 198 1.07 0.49 -16.59
N ASP A 199 1.11 0.65 -17.90
CA ASP A 199 2.31 0.40 -18.73
C ASP A 199 2.83 1.64 -19.46
N GLY A 200 2.33 2.81 -19.09
CA GLY A 200 2.62 4.09 -19.74
C GLY A 200 1.62 4.48 -20.84
N GLU A 201 0.88 3.52 -21.38
CA GLU A 201 -0.14 3.70 -22.43
C GLU A 201 -1.50 3.12 -22.00
N ASN A 202 -1.47 1.91 -21.45
CA ASN A 202 -2.67 1.14 -21.12
C ASN A 202 -2.82 1.04 -19.61
N ILE A 203 -4.07 0.86 -19.18
CA ILE A 203 -4.42 0.65 -17.77
C ILE A 203 -5.29 -0.60 -17.64
N LEU A 204 -5.08 -1.36 -16.58
CA LEU A 204 -5.80 -2.60 -16.30
C LEU A 204 -6.13 -2.69 -14.80
N SER A 205 -7.41 -2.70 -14.44
CA SER A 205 -7.81 -2.93 -13.04
C SER A 205 -7.40 -4.33 -12.58
N VAL A 206 -6.74 -4.38 -11.43
CA VAL A 206 -6.32 -5.62 -10.77
C VAL A 206 -6.90 -5.74 -9.36
N GLY A 207 -8.03 -5.11 -9.13
CA GLY A 207 -8.90 -5.35 -8.02
C GLY A 207 -9.17 -4.18 -7.11
N THR A 208 -10.07 -4.45 -6.19
CA THR A 208 -10.52 -3.52 -5.17
C THR A 208 -10.33 -4.12 -3.79
N ALA A 209 -10.06 -3.27 -2.81
CA ALA A 209 -10.00 -3.66 -1.41
C ALA A 209 -10.56 -2.54 -0.53
N GLN A 210 -10.89 -2.88 0.68
CA GLN A 210 -11.27 -1.92 1.72
C GLN A 210 -10.49 -2.22 2.98
N ASP A 211 -9.78 -1.23 3.51
CA ASP A 211 -8.95 -1.35 4.70
C ASP A 211 -9.60 -0.75 5.95
N HIS A 212 -9.03 -1.07 7.10
CA HIS A 212 -9.40 -0.53 8.40
C HIS A 212 -8.22 0.29 8.96
N LYS A 213 -8.22 1.60 8.72
CA LYS A 213 -7.10 2.49 9.05
C LYS A 213 -6.96 2.83 10.53
N ARG A 214 -8.06 2.78 11.29
CA ARG A 214 -8.03 3.11 12.72
C ARG A 214 -7.54 1.95 13.56
N VAL A 215 -6.77 2.26 14.60
CA VAL A 215 -6.12 1.26 15.48
C VAL A 215 -7.11 0.46 16.30
N GLY A 216 -8.23 1.07 16.71
CA GLY A 216 -9.24 0.47 17.60
C GLY A 216 -10.48 -0.02 16.86
N GLU A 217 -11.19 -0.95 17.49
CA GLU A 217 -12.49 -1.46 17.02
C GLU A 217 -13.50 -0.33 16.87
N GLY A 218 -14.46 -0.51 15.96
CA GLY A 218 -15.44 0.53 15.62
C GLY A 218 -14.81 1.76 14.96
N ASP A 219 -13.63 1.61 14.35
CA ASP A 219 -12.86 2.70 13.70
C ASP A 219 -12.53 3.86 14.64
N THR A 220 -12.03 3.53 15.81
CA THR A 220 -11.64 4.49 16.85
C THR A 220 -10.11 4.62 16.99
N GLY A 221 -9.66 5.69 17.62
CA GLY A 221 -8.25 5.93 17.92
C GLY A 221 -7.48 6.51 16.73
N LEU A 222 -6.15 6.33 16.75
CA LEU A 222 -5.22 6.91 15.78
C LEU A 222 -5.28 6.20 14.42
N ASN A 223 -4.94 6.92 13.37
CA ASN A 223 -4.68 6.34 12.05
C ASN A 223 -3.42 5.48 12.09
N THR A 224 -3.43 4.41 11.31
CA THR A 224 -2.33 3.45 11.15
C THR A 224 -2.08 3.21 9.66
N GLY A 225 -1.13 2.34 9.33
CA GLY A 225 -0.97 1.82 7.96
C GLY A 225 -2.02 0.78 7.55
N GLY A 226 -3.06 0.54 8.37
CA GLY A 226 -4.09 -0.48 8.18
C GLY A 226 -3.99 -1.61 9.19
N MET A 227 -5.11 -1.92 9.86
CA MET A 227 -5.25 -3.02 10.83
C MET A 227 -5.89 -4.27 10.23
N GLY A 228 -6.20 -4.22 8.96
CA GLY A 228 -6.76 -5.31 8.18
C GLY A 228 -7.41 -4.77 6.91
N ALA A 229 -7.68 -5.68 5.97
CA ALA A 229 -8.36 -5.37 4.72
C ALA A 229 -9.13 -6.57 4.20
N TYR A 230 -10.05 -6.33 3.28
CA TYR A 230 -10.77 -7.38 2.55
C TYR A 230 -10.94 -7.00 1.08
N SER A 231 -11.10 -8.00 0.25
CA SER A 231 -11.29 -7.90 -1.20
C SER A 231 -12.31 -8.96 -1.68
N PRO A 232 -13.23 -8.62 -2.61
CA PRO A 232 -13.44 -7.30 -3.20
C PRO A 232 -14.06 -6.32 -2.21
N ALA A 233 -14.02 -5.01 -2.54
CA ALA A 233 -14.69 -3.95 -1.81
C ALA A 233 -16.14 -3.79 -2.31
N PRO A 234 -17.18 -4.12 -1.54
CA PRO A 234 -18.56 -4.05 -2.04
C PRO A 234 -19.02 -2.64 -2.42
N VAL A 235 -18.46 -1.62 -1.77
CA VAL A 235 -18.76 -0.21 -2.07
C VAL A 235 -18.28 0.22 -3.47
N LEU A 236 -17.26 -0.44 -4.01
CA LEU A 236 -16.80 -0.28 -5.39
C LEU A 236 -17.50 -1.30 -6.32
N SER A 237 -18.80 -1.08 -6.58
CA SER A 237 -19.51 -1.85 -7.60
C SER A 237 -18.83 -1.71 -8.97
N ALA A 238 -19.08 -2.63 -9.90
CA ALA A 238 -18.53 -2.57 -11.24
C ALA A 238 -18.82 -1.23 -11.97
N GLU A 239 -19.97 -0.60 -11.69
CA GLU A 239 -20.33 0.71 -12.23
C GLU A 239 -19.46 1.82 -11.63
N ILE A 240 -19.24 1.81 -10.31
CA ILE A 240 -18.43 2.82 -9.62
C ILE A 240 -16.96 2.63 -9.97
N GLU A 241 -16.49 1.38 -10.08
CA GLU A 241 -15.12 1.07 -10.55
C GLU A 241 -14.90 1.61 -11.97
N ALA A 242 -15.82 1.34 -12.91
CA ALA A 242 -15.73 1.85 -14.28
C ALA A 242 -15.70 3.39 -14.30
N ARG A 243 -16.53 4.04 -13.49
CA ARG A 243 -16.51 5.50 -13.34
C ARG A 243 -15.18 6.00 -12.79
N ALA A 244 -14.63 5.37 -11.74
CA ALA A 244 -13.33 5.75 -11.19
C ALA A 244 -12.19 5.58 -12.21
N MET A 245 -12.25 4.52 -13.03
CA MET A 245 -11.32 4.31 -14.13
C MET A 245 -11.41 5.42 -15.18
N ASP A 246 -12.62 5.85 -15.56
CA ASP A 246 -12.83 6.81 -16.66
C ASP A 246 -12.67 8.27 -16.20
N GLU A 247 -13.11 8.61 -14.98
CA GLU A 247 -13.12 10.00 -14.49
C GLU A 247 -11.87 10.36 -13.67
N ILE A 248 -11.16 9.37 -13.11
CA ILE A 248 -10.00 9.60 -12.21
C ILE A 248 -8.72 9.01 -12.80
N VAL A 249 -8.67 7.68 -13.00
CA VAL A 249 -7.42 7.00 -13.34
C VAL A 249 -6.94 7.36 -14.75
N ARG A 250 -7.79 7.19 -15.77
CA ARG A 250 -7.41 7.45 -17.16
C ARG A 250 -6.98 8.90 -17.40
N PRO A 251 -7.74 9.94 -16.96
CA PRO A 251 -7.30 11.32 -17.16
C PRO A 251 -5.98 11.63 -16.45
N THR A 252 -5.76 11.05 -15.27
CA THR A 252 -4.49 11.22 -14.53
C THR A 252 -3.32 10.59 -15.30
N MET A 253 -3.48 9.38 -15.84
CA MET A 253 -2.42 8.72 -16.61
C MET A 253 -2.12 9.46 -17.92
N ASP A 254 -3.14 9.97 -18.59
CA ASP A 254 -2.99 10.79 -19.81
C ASP A 254 -2.24 12.10 -19.50
N GLU A 255 -2.55 12.75 -18.38
CA GLU A 255 -1.84 13.96 -17.93
C GLU A 255 -0.39 13.67 -17.56
N MET A 256 -0.11 12.58 -16.86
CA MET A 256 1.26 12.16 -16.55
C MET A 256 2.08 11.92 -17.83
N LYS A 257 1.49 11.24 -18.81
CA LYS A 257 2.11 11.03 -20.12
C LYS A 257 2.34 12.37 -20.84
N ARG A 258 1.36 13.28 -20.84
CA ARG A 258 1.47 14.62 -21.44
C ARG A 258 2.62 15.44 -20.84
N ARG A 259 2.89 15.27 -19.55
CA ARG A 259 4.01 15.90 -18.83
C ARG A 259 5.37 15.22 -19.09
N GLY A 260 5.40 14.13 -19.84
CA GLY A 260 6.63 13.38 -20.13
C GLY A 260 7.06 12.43 -19.02
N ALA A 261 6.16 12.11 -18.09
CA ALA A 261 6.36 11.17 -17.00
C ALA A 261 5.33 10.04 -17.06
N PRO A 262 5.29 9.22 -18.13
CA PRO A 262 4.33 8.13 -18.25
C PRO A 262 4.45 7.19 -17.06
N PHE A 263 3.32 6.82 -16.45
CA PHE A 263 3.29 5.98 -15.27
C PHE A 263 3.36 4.50 -15.66
N GLN A 264 4.34 3.78 -15.14
CA GLN A 264 4.52 2.34 -15.34
C GLN A 264 4.68 1.65 -13.99
N GLY A 265 3.75 0.76 -13.65
CA GLY A 265 3.71 0.10 -12.35
C GLY A 265 2.27 -0.11 -11.88
N VAL A 266 2.07 -0.19 -10.57
CA VAL A 266 0.74 -0.21 -9.96
C VAL A 266 0.38 1.14 -9.38
N LEU A 267 -0.75 1.68 -9.80
CA LEU A 267 -1.39 2.85 -9.20
C LEU A 267 -2.46 2.36 -8.22
N TYR A 268 -2.33 2.74 -6.98
CA TYR A 268 -3.36 2.60 -5.97
C TYR A 268 -4.09 3.94 -5.84
N ALA A 269 -5.35 3.99 -6.27
CA ALA A 269 -6.22 5.12 -6.06
C ALA A 269 -7.06 4.89 -4.79
N GLY A 270 -6.79 5.68 -3.75
CA GLY A 270 -7.64 5.77 -2.56
C GLY A 270 -8.84 6.65 -2.87
N LEU A 271 -10.04 6.08 -2.78
CA LEU A 271 -11.29 6.71 -3.21
C LEU A 271 -12.23 6.90 -2.03
N MET A 272 -12.89 8.04 -1.96
CA MET A 272 -14.05 8.29 -1.11
C MET A 272 -15.30 8.15 -1.96
N ILE A 273 -16.21 7.24 -1.56
CA ILE A 273 -17.45 6.95 -2.29
C ILE A 273 -18.63 7.54 -1.50
N LYS A 274 -19.33 8.49 -2.08
CA LYS A 274 -20.57 9.03 -1.53
C LYS A 274 -21.64 9.06 -2.61
N ASP A 275 -22.81 8.49 -2.34
CA ASP A 275 -23.94 8.43 -3.27
C ASP A 275 -23.57 7.90 -4.67
N GLY A 276 -22.71 6.87 -4.73
CA GLY A 276 -22.21 6.27 -5.95
C GLY A 276 -21.21 7.13 -6.75
N GLN A 277 -20.71 8.23 -6.17
CA GLN A 277 -19.74 9.13 -6.79
C GLN A 277 -18.36 8.89 -6.17
N PRO A 278 -17.36 8.41 -6.94
CA PRO A 278 -15.99 8.31 -6.47
C PRO A 278 -15.27 9.67 -6.54
N ARG A 279 -14.54 10.01 -5.48
CA ARG A 279 -13.62 11.15 -5.45
C ARG A 279 -12.27 10.68 -4.93
N LEU A 280 -11.19 11.15 -5.53
CA LEU A 280 -9.85 10.77 -5.12
C LEU A 280 -9.49 11.36 -3.75
N VAL A 281 -9.02 10.50 -2.84
CA VAL A 281 -8.42 10.88 -1.55
C VAL A 281 -6.92 11.09 -1.73
N GLU A 282 -6.24 10.09 -2.32
CA GLU A 282 -4.80 10.10 -2.58
C GLU A 282 -4.42 9.03 -3.60
N TYR A 283 -3.25 9.18 -4.21
CA TYR A 283 -2.58 8.11 -4.94
C TYR A 283 -1.46 7.50 -4.10
N ASN A 284 -1.27 6.18 -4.26
CA ASN A 284 -0.04 5.49 -3.91
C ASN A 284 0.51 4.82 -5.17
N VAL A 285 1.83 4.80 -5.31
CA VAL A 285 2.52 4.34 -6.53
C VAL A 285 3.05 2.92 -6.42
N ARG A 286 2.47 2.16 -5.53
CA ARG A 286 2.81 0.78 -5.15
C ARG A 286 1.55 0.07 -4.63
N PHE A 287 1.63 -1.27 -4.48
CA PHE A 287 0.57 -1.98 -3.77
C PHE A 287 0.43 -1.50 -2.33
N GLY A 288 -0.79 -1.52 -1.80
CA GLY A 288 -1.06 -1.23 -0.40
C GLY A 288 -0.51 -2.32 0.54
N ASP A 289 -0.43 -2.01 1.80
CA ASP A 289 -0.16 -2.94 2.89
C ASP A 289 -1.09 -2.57 4.06
N PRO A 290 -2.19 -3.33 4.30
CA PRO A 290 -2.31 -4.76 4.06
C PRO A 290 -3.17 -5.19 2.83
N GLU A 291 -3.53 -4.33 1.90
CA GLU A 291 -4.41 -4.66 0.77
C GLU A 291 -3.76 -5.67 -0.20
N CYS A 292 -2.44 -5.57 -0.39
CA CYS A 292 -1.68 -6.50 -1.25
C CYS A 292 -1.92 -7.95 -0.85
N GLN A 293 -1.98 -8.25 0.46
CA GLN A 293 -2.15 -9.60 0.97
C GLN A 293 -3.46 -10.24 0.48
N VAL A 294 -4.55 -9.51 0.52
CA VAL A 294 -5.85 -10.02 0.04
C VAL A 294 -5.91 -10.09 -1.48
N LEU A 295 -5.26 -9.17 -2.18
CA LEU A 295 -5.17 -9.20 -3.65
C LEU A 295 -4.32 -10.38 -4.13
N MET A 296 -3.15 -10.62 -3.54
CA MET A 296 -2.25 -11.72 -3.92
C MET A 296 -2.90 -13.07 -3.68
N MET A 297 -3.65 -13.24 -2.59
CA MET A 297 -4.41 -14.46 -2.33
C MET A 297 -5.45 -14.75 -3.43
N ARG A 298 -6.07 -13.74 -4.01
CA ARG A 298 -7.08 -13.89 -5.07
C ARG A 298 -6.47 -13.98 -6.48
N LEU A 299 -5.37 -13.27 -6.73
CA LEU A 299 -4.68 -13.27 -8.03
C LEU A 299 -3.80 -14.51 -8.22
N GLY A 300 -3.14 -14.98 -7.15
CA GLY A 300 -2.18 -16.07 -7.25
C GLY A 300 -1.03 -15.77 -8.22
N GLY A 301 -0.47 -16.81 -8.81
CA GLY A 301 0.72 -16.71 -9.68
C GLY A 301 0.55 -15.88 -10.94
N GLN A 302 -0.68 -15.60 -11.39
CA GLN A 302 -0.90 -14.75 -12.57
C GLN A 302 -0.39 -13.32 -12.38
N VAL A 303 -0.28 -12.83 -11.13
CA VAL A 303 0.20 -11.48 -10.85
C VAL A 303 1.60 -11.21 -11.42
N MET A 304 2.46 -12.22 -11.44
CA MET A 304 3.79 -12.12 -12.06
C MET A 304 3.70 -11.81 -13.55
N ASP A 305 2.85 -12.53 -14.30
CA ASP A 305 2.66 -12.28 -15.74
C ASP A 305 2.07 -10.89 -16.00
N LEU A 306 1.16 -10.44 -15.14
CA LEU A 306 0.54 -9.11 -15.23
C LEU A 306 1.57 -8.00 -14.98
N MET A 307 2.39 -8.11 -13.92
CA MET A 307 3.44 -7.15 -13.62
C MET A 307 4.53 -7.14 -14.69
N HIS A 308 4.89 -8.30 -15.22
CA HIS A 308 5.85 -8.44 -16.31
C HIS A 308 5.31 -7.78 -17.60
N ALA A 309 4.05 -8.02 -17.95
CA ALA A 309 3.40 -7.36 -19.10
C ALA A 309 3.35 -5.83 -18.95
N ALA A 310 3.09 -5.33 -17.73
CA ALA A 310 3.14 -3.90 -17.44
C ALA A 310 4.54 -3.32 -17.62
N ALA A 311 5.56 -4.03 -17.15
CA ALA A 311 6.96 -3.61 -17.28
C ALA A 311 7.44 -3.61 -18.75
N GLU A 312 6.90 -4.48 -19.60
CA GLU A 312 7.23 -4.56 -21.02
C GLU A 312 6.34 -3.69 -21.93
N GLY A 313 5.36 -2.94 -21.40
CA GLY A 313 4.43 -2.12 -22.21
C GLY A 313 3.40 -2.97 -22.98
N ARG A 314 2.99 -4.13 -22.47
CA ARG A 314 2.10 -5.10 -23.13
C ARG A 314 0.78 -5.35 -22.41
N LEU A 315 0.32 -4.41 -21.57
CA LEU A 315 -0.94 -4.57 -20.84
C LEU A 315 -2.18 -4.69 -21.74
N ALA A 316 -2.14 -4.14 -22.95
CA ALA A 316 -3.23 -4.31 -23.91
C ALA A 316 -3.58 -5.78 -24.20
N GLU A 317 -2.60 -6.67 -24.08
CA GLU A 317 -2.74 -8.11 -24.31
C GLU A 317 -3.16 -8.88 -23.04
N ALA A 318 -3.00 -8.26 -21.87
CA ALA A 318 -3.22 -8.90 -20.59
C ALA A 318 -4.70 -8.99 -20.22
N ARG A 319 -5.05 -10.03 -19.46
CA ARG A 319 -6.38 -10.21 -18.86
C ARG A 319 -6.22 -10.73 -17.45
N VAL A 320 -7.09 -10.29 -16.56
CA VAL A 320 -7.12 -10.78 -15.18
C VAL A 320 -8.20 -11.86 -15.05
N ASN A 321 -7.82 -13.00 -14.51
CA ASN A 321 -8.75 -14.06 -14.15
C ASN A 321 -8.98 -14.00 -12.63
N TRP A 322 -10.13 -13.45 -12.24
CA TRP A 322 -10.49 -13.36 -10.83
C TRP A 322 -11.00 -14.70 -10.30
N ALA A 323 -10.60 -15.02 -9.07
CA ALA A 323 -11.30 -16.04 -8.30
C ALA A 323 -12.64 -15.46 -7.80
N ASP A 324 -13.70 -16.29 -7.88
CA ASP A 324 -15.06 -15.93 -7.43
C ASP A 324 -15.20 -15.99 -5.90
N ASP A 325 -14.14 -15.71 -5.15
CA ASP A 325 -14.12 -15.78 -3.71
C ASP A 325 -13.70 -14.44 -3.08
N HIS A 326 -13.78 -14.40 -1.77
CA HIS A 326 -13.42 -13.26 -0.93
C HIS A 326 -12.12 -13.56 -0.20
N ALA A 327 -11.35 -12.53 0.07
CA ALA A 327 -10.17 -12.63 0.93
C ALA A 327 -10.24 -11.55 2.02
N ILE A 328 -9.74 -11.89 3.20
CA ILE A 328 -9.60 -10.99 4.34
C ILE A 328 -8.24 -11.17 4.98
N THR A 329 -7.67 -10.10 5.49
CA THR A 329 -6.45 -10.14 6.29
C THR A 329 -6.65 -9.38 7.60
N VAL A 330 -6.20 -9.97 8.70
CA VAL A 330 -6.20 -9.38 10.04
C VAL A 330 -4.75 -9.08 10.41
N VAL A 331 -4.46 -7.82 10.69
CA VAL A 331 -3.13 -7.39 11.11
C VAL A 331 -2.98 -7.59 12.62
N MET A 332 -1.91 -8.28 13.02
CA MET A 332 -1.46 -8.34 14.39
C MET A 332 -0.32 -7.37 14.57
N ALA A 333 -0.49 -6.42 15.48
CA ALA A 333 0.44 -5.32 15.75
C ALA A 333 1.04 -5.44 17.17
N ALA A 334 2.25 -4.91 17.36
CA ALA A 334 2.87 -4.85 18.67
C ALA A 334 2.10 -3.91 19.60
N ASN A 335 1.97 -4.28 20.88
CA ASN A 335 1.32 -3.43 21.89
C ASN A 335 1.96 -2.04 21.92
N GLY A 336 1.12 -1.00 21.86
CA GLY A 336 1.53 0.40 21.77
C GLY A 336 1.55 1.00 20.37
N TYR A 337 1.50 0.16 19.30
CA TYR A 337 1.38 0.64 17.92
C TYR A 337 0.06 1.46 17.72
N PRO A 338 0.03 2.58 16.98
CA PRO A 338 1.10 3.17 16.14
C PRO A 338 2.07 4.08 16.89
N GLY A 339 1.98 4.19 18.22
CA GLY A 339 2.94 4.90 19.06
C GLY A 339 4.22 4.11 19.31
N ALA A 340 4.83 4.33 20.46
CA ALA A 340 6.01 3.59 20.88
C ALA A 340 5.64 2.14 21.24
N TYR A 341 6.40 1.18 20.74
CA TYR A 341 6.20 -0.25 20.98
C TYR A 341 7.53 -0.96 21.25
N GLU A 342 7.46 -2.07 22.00
CA GLU A 342 8.62 -2.92 22.28
C GLU A 342 8.88 -3.90 21.12
N LYS A 343 10.16 -4.23 20.92
CA LYS A 343 10.63 -5.22 19.96
C LYS A 343 11.24 -6.41 20.68
N GLY A 344 11.28 -7.56 20.00
CA GLY A 344 11.94 -8.77 20.49
C GLY A 344 11.04 -9.74 21.25
N SER A 345 9.74 -9.47 21.39
CA SER A 345 8.80 -10.45 21.96
C SER A 345 8.65 -11.68 21.05
N VAL A 346 8.64 -12.87 21.63
CA VAL A 346 8.54 -14.15 20.94
C VAL A 346 7.11 -14.40 20.46
N ILE A 347 6.98 -14.89 19.23
CA ILE A 347 5.70 -15.28 18.62
C ILE A 347 5.67 -16.81 18.52
N ASN A 348 4.73 -17.45 19.20
CA ASN A 348 4.55 -18.89 19.21
C ASN A 348 3.30 -19.31 18.41
N GLY A 349 3.18 -20.61 18.12
CA GLY A 349 1.99 -21.20 17.49
C GLY A 349 2.00 -21.17 15.96
N LEU A 350 2.85 -20.39 15.30
CA LEU A 350 2.86 -20.23 13.84
C LEU A 350 2.98 -21.56 13.09
N GLY A 351 3.88 -22.46 13.51
CA GLY A 351 4.13 -23.74 12.85
C GLY A 351 2.99 -24.78 12.98
N ALA A 352 1.95 -24.49 13.77
CA ALA A 352 0.80 -25.36 13.92
C ALA A 352 -0.43 -24.92 13.10
N LEU A 353 -0.32 -23.74 12.45
CA LEU A 353 -1.42 -23.19 11.65
C LEU A 353 -1.52 -23.90 10.30
N PRO A 354 -2.73 -24.03 9.73
CA PRO A 354 -2.89 -24.49 8.37
C PRO A 354 -2.41 -23.39 7.41
N GLU A 355 -1.38 -23.68 6.63
CA GLU A 355 -0.95 -22.83 5.52
C GLU A 355 -1.15 -23.58 4.21
N ASP A 356 -1.98 -23.00 3.36
CA ASP A 356 -2.33 -23.56 2.04
C ASP A 356 -2.76 -22.42 1.09
N SER A 357 -3.36 -22.74 -0.05
CA SER A 357 -3.85 -21.75 -1.01
C SER A 357 -5.00 -20.87 -0.51
N LYS A 358 -5.58 -21.17 0.66
CA LYS A 358 -6.70 -20.44 1.25
C LYS A 358 -6.34 -19.76 2.58
N ASN A 359 -5.25 -20.15 3.20
CA ASN A 359 -4.86 -19.72 4.55
C ASN A 359 -3.37 -19.43 4.58
N MET A 360 -2.98 -18.20 4.90
CA MET A 360 -1.58 -17.77 4.96
C MET A 360 -1.34 -16.80 6.11
N VAL A 361 -0.17 -16.89 6.73
CA VAL A 361 0.34 -15.87 7.64
C VAL A 361 1.49 -15.13 6.97
N PHE A 362 1.22 -13.95 6.45
CA PHE A 362 2.27 -13.11 5.87
C PHE A 362 2.98 -12.32 6.97
N HIS A 363 4.28 -12.52 7.06
CA HIS A 363 5.13 -11.79 8.01
C HIS A 363 5.40 -10.37 7.49
N ALA A 364 5.33 -9.40 8.41
CA ALA A 364 5.77 -8.03 8.19
C ALA A 364 6.99 -7.76 9.09
N GLY A 365 6.83 -7.06 10.19
CA GLY A 365 7.92 -6.74 11.10
C GLY A 365 8.36 -7.93 11.96
N THR A 366 8.97 -8.95 11.36
CA THR A 366 9.49 -10.13 12.06
C THR A 366 10.98 -10.35 11.79
N LYS A 367 11.68 -10.93 12.76
CA LYS A 367 13.04 -11.48 12.59
C LYS A 367 13.12 -12.89 13.14
N ALA A 368 14.00 -13.70 12.58
CA ALA A 368 14.35 -15.01 13.13
C ALA A 368 15.66 -14.90 13.94
N GLU A 369 15.66 -15.42 15.17
CA GLU A 369 16.81 -15.43 16.05
C GLU A 369 16.75 -16.68 16.94
N ASP A 370 17.81 -17.47 17.00
CA ASP A 370 17.92 -18.69 17.80
C ASP A 370 16.76 -19.69 17.59
N GLY A 371 16.26 -19.79 16.35
CA GLY A 371 15.16 -20.69 15.98
C GLY A 371 13.78 -20.19 16.39
N GLN A 372 13.68 -18.97 16.92
CA GLN A 372 12.42 -18.31 17.29
C GLN A 372 12.06 -17.19 16.29
N ILE A 373 10.77 -16.93 16.15
CA ILE A 373 10.25 -15.76 15.44
C ILE A 373 9.95 -14.67 16.45
N LEU A 374 10.56 -13.50 16.25
CA LEU A 374 10.43 -12.35 17.12
C LEU A 374 9.76 -11.18 16.41
N ALA A 375 8.94 -10.41 17.14
CA ALA A 375 8.41 -9.15 16.69
C ALA A 375 9.53 -8.11 16.55
N ALA A 376 9.63 -7.46 15.39
CA ALA A 376 10.66 -6.48 15.05
C ALA A 376 10.11 -5.16 14.52
N GLY A 377 8.78 -5.06 14.31
CA GLY A 377 8.08 -3.89 13.78
C GLY A 377 6.80 -3.56 14.53
N GLY A 378 6.11 -2.52 14.10
CA GLY A 378 4.79 -2.15 14.65
C GLY A 378 3.68 -3.08 14.18
N ARG A 379 3.49 -3.22 12.86
CA ARG A 379 2.68 -4.30 12.27
C ARG A 379 3.60 -5.50 12.06
N VAL A 380 3.19 -6.67 12.52
CA VAL A 380 4.07 -7.82 12.67
C VAL A 380 3.64 -9.01 11.84
N LEU A 381 2.36 -9.37 11.88
CA LEU A 381 1.79 -10.45 11.09
C LEU A 381 0.52 -9.99 10.39
N ASN A 382 0.23 -10.62 9.24
CA ASN A 382 -1.00 -10.44 8.49
C ASN A 382 -1.61 -11.83 8.30
N VAL A 383 -2.62 -12.15 9.10
CA VAL A 383 -3.31 -13.43 9.05
C VAL A 383 -4.39 -13.34 7.99
N THR A 384 -4.18 -14.03 6.88
CA THR A 384 -4.96 -13.86 5.65
C THR A 384 -5.67 -15.16 5.28
N ALA A 385 -6.95 -15.06 4.94
CA ALA A 385 -7.72 -16.22 4.52
C ALA A 385 -8.65 -15.88 3.35
N ARG A 386 -9.02 -16.94 2.59
CA ARG A 386 -10.01 -16.92 1.51
C ARG A 386 -11.22 -17.76 1.88
N GLY A 387 -12.39 -17.38 1.38
CA GLY A 387 -13.64 -18.13 1.54
C GLY A 387 -14.61 -17.86 0.40
N GLU A 388 -15.62 -18.70 0.27
CA GLU A 388 -16.71 -18.51 -0.72
C GLU A 388 -17.49 -17.22 -0.44
N THR A 389 -17.58 -16.87 0.84
CA THR A 389 -18.14 -15.61 1.31
C THR A 389 -17.10 -14.87 2.15
N LEU A 390 -17.31 -13.56 2.36
CA LEU A 390 -16.46 -12.79 3.27
C LEU A 390 -16.55 -13.32 4.70
N GLN A 391 -17.74 -13.81 5.14
CA GLN A 391 -17.89 -14.42 6.45
C GLN A 391 -17.04 -15.68 6.60
N ASP A 392 -17.03 -16.58 5.59
CA ASP A 392 -16.19 -17.78 5.61
C ASP A 392 -14.71 -17.44 5.68
N ALA A 393 -14.26 -16.44 4.89
CA ALA A 393 -12.89 -15.95 4.93
C ALA A 393 -12.53 -15.40 6.31
N ARG A 394 -13.44 -14.60 6.90
CA ARG A 394 -13.27 -14.01 8.23
C ARG A 394 -13.16 -15.06 9.32
N ASP A 395 -14.07 -16.03 9.33
CA ASP A 395 -14.08 -17.10 10.36
C ASP A 395 -12.77 -17.91 10.30
N ARG A 396 -12.25 -18.19 9.09
CA ARG A 396 -10.94 -18.85 8.90
C ARG A 396 -9.78 -17.98 9.41
N ALA A 397 -9.74 -16.70 9.05
CA ALA A 397 -8.68 -15.80 9.48
C ALA A 397 -8.63 -15.68 11.01
N TYR A 398 -9.78 -15.51 11.68
CA TYR A 398 -9.81 -15.42 13.13
C TYR A 398 -9.53 -16.75 13.83
N ALA A 399 -9.91 -17.89 13.26
CA ALA A 399 -9.49 -19.20 13.79
C ALA A 399 -7.96 -19.36 13.78
N MET A 400 -7.28 -18.83 12.75
CA MET A 400 -5.82 -18.81 12.70
C MET A 400 -5.24 -17.82 13.72
N VAL A 401 -5.80 -16.60 13.81
CA VAL A 401 -5.38 -15.58 14.80
C VAL A 401 -5.44 -16.16 16.22
N ASP A 402 -6.51 -16.86 16.55
CA ASP A 402 -6.69 -17.48 17.88
C ASP A 402 -5.70 -18.63 18.15
N GLY A 403 -5.08 -19.20 17.13
CA GLY A 403 -4.00 -20.18 17.23
C GLY A 403 -2.61 -19.59 17.47
N ILE A 404 -2.46 -18.26 17.34
CA ILE A 404 -1.18 -17.58 17.54
C ILE A 404 -1.05 -17.17 19.02
N ASP A 405 -0.01 -17.65 19.68
CA ASP A 405 0.32 -17.25 21.05
C ASP A 405 1.38 -16.12 21.03
N TRP A 406 0.89 -14.89 21.11
CA TRP A 406 1.72 -13.70 21.16
C TRP A 406 1.15 -12.61 22.08
N PRO A 407 1.41 -12.68 23.41
CA PRO A 407 0.93 -11.70 24.38
C PRO A 407 1.46 -10.27 24.16
N GLY A 408 2.57 -10.13 23.43
CA GLY A 408 3.18 -8.84 23.07
C GLY A 408 2.46 -8.10 21.96
N GLY A 409 1.36 -8.65 21.40
CA GLY A 409 0.62 -8.08 20.30
C GLY A 409 -0.87 -7.92 20.56
N PHE A 410 -1.53 -7.19 19.68
CA PHE A 410 -2.98 -7.01 19.64
C PHE A 410 -3.48 -7.02 18.19
N PHE A 411 -4.77 -7.15 18.02
CA PHE A 411 -5.47 -7.09 16.73
C PHE A 411 -6.91 -6.65 16.94
N ARG A 412 -7.58 -6.27 15.86
CA ARG A 412 -9.01 -5.92 15.88
C ARG A 412 -9.86 -7.16 15.59
N ARG A 413 -10.97 -7.32 16.30
CA ARG A 413 -11.94 -8.41 16.09
C ARG A 413 -13.05 -8.07 15.09
N ASP A 414 -13.09 -6.83 14.63
CA ASP A 414 -14.17 -6.32 13.78
C ASP A 414 -13.78 -6.13 12.31
N ILE A 415 -12.63 -6.66 11.86
CA ILE A 415 -12.21 -6.53 10.45
C ILE A 415 -13.30 -7.14 9.54
N GLY A 416 -13.68 -6.38 8.51
CA GLY A 416 -14.73 -6.76 7.55
C GLY A 416 -16.15 -6.38 7.95
N TRP A 417 -16.38 -5.79 9.12
CA TRP A 417 -17.71 -5.51 9.65
C TRP A 417 -18.62 -4.68 8.73
N ARG A 418 -18.02 -3.81 7.89
CA ARG A 418 -18.78 -2.94 6.97
C ARG A 418 -19.40 -3.70 5.80
N ALA A 419 -18.91 -4.90 5.49
CA ALA A 419 -19.33 -5.71 4.35
C ALA A 419 -20.02 -7.03 4.76
N LEU A 420 -20.37 -7.19 6.04
CA LEU A 420 -21.02 -8.39 6.62
C LEU A 420 -22.45 -8.09 7.08
#